data_f3d89c6e4c8bd45b6b41963bf825c8ab
#
_entry.id   f3d89c6e4c8bd45b6b41963bf825c8ab
#
_cell.length_a   1.000
_cell.length_b   1.000
_cell.length_c   1.000
_cell.angle_alpha   90.00
_cell.angle_beta   90.00
_cell.angle_gamma   90.00
#
_symmetry.space_group_name_H-M   'P 1'
#
loop_
_entity.id
_entity.type
_entity.pdbx_description
1 polymer ?
#
loop_
_entity_poly.entity_id
_entity_poly.type
_entity_poly.pdbx_seq_one_letter_code
_entity_poly.pdbx_strand_id
1 'polypeptide(L)'
;MKIVIVDDDRAAADALAQKLSTFDETQLCGIALNGMDGLRLVNETRPDVLFLYIELPDISGIEFLERANILPQYKCRTVMYTAHDRFMLSAFRNKAFDYLMKPIDDTELRNIIRRVCIEMAGVPDADYTSA
;
A
#
# COMPACT_ATOMS: atom_id res chain seq x y z
N MET A 1 6.75 -2.34 -10.95
CA MET A 1 6.64 -1.49 -9.75
C MET A 1 7.16 -2.22 -8.51
N LYS A 2 7.85 -1.52 -7.66
CA LYS A 2 8.37 -2.08 -6.41
C LYS A 2 7.33 -1.98 -5.31
N ILE A 3 7.11 -3.07 -4.58
CA ILE A 3 6.07 -3.16 -3.55
C ILE A 3 6.67 -3.60 -2.22
N VAL A 4 6.19 -2.98 -1.14
CA VAL A 4 6.45 -3.39 0.24
C VAL A 4 5.12 -3.66 0.92
N ILE A 5 5.08 -4.67 1.79
CA ILE A 5 3.93 -5.01 2.62
C ILE A 5 4.33 -4.85 4.08
N VAL A 6 3.48 -4.19 4.86
CA VAL A 6 3.64 -4.07 6.31
C VAL A 6 2.39 -4.63 6.98
N ASP A 7 2.54 -5.76 7.66
CA ASP A 7 1.46 -6.46 8.36
C ASP A 7 2.07 -7.35 9.43
N ASP A 8 1.57 -7.29 10.64
CA ASP A 8 2.08 -8.10 11.76
C ASP A 8 1.65 -9.58 11.65
N ASP A 9 0.66 -9.90 10.85
CA ASP A 9 0.26 -11.27 10.55
C ASP A 9 1.02 -11.77 9.32
N ARG A 10 2.06 -12.58 9.55
CA ARG A 10 2.89 -13.11 8.47
C ARG A 10 2.09 -13.87 7.43
N ALA A 11 1.11 -14.66 7.87
CA ALA A 11 0.28 -15.44 6.95
C ALA A 11 -0.55 -14.54 6.04
N ALA A 12 -1.09 -13.44 6.59
CA ALA A 12 -1.84 -12.46 5.81
C ALA A 12 -0.93 -11.74 4.81
N ALA A 13 0.27 -11.37 5.24
CA ALA A 13 1.25 -10.73 4.35
C ALA A 13 1.66 -11.66 3.21
N ASP A 14 1.91 -12.94 3.52
CA ASP A 14 2.28 -13.92 2.50
C ASP A 14 1.13 -14.17 1.51
N ALA A 15 -0.12 -14.19 1.99
CA ALA A 15 -1.29 -14.35 1.12
C ALA A 15 -1.43 -13.17 0.16
N LEU A 16 -1.24 -11.95 0.65
CA LEU A 16 -1.27 -10.75 -0.20
C LEU A 16 -0.11 -10.77 -1.19
N ALA A 17 1.08 -11.15 -0.75
CA ALA A 17 2.25 -11.26 -1.62
C ALA A 17 1.99 -12.24 -2.77
N GLN A 18 1.34 -13.37 -2.48
CA GLN A 18 1.01 -14.36 -3.48
C GLN A 18 0.02 -13.82 -4.50
N LYS A 19 -1.01 -13.08 -4.05
CA LYS A 19 -1.95 -12.42 -4.97
C LYS A 19 -1.23 -11.41 -5.86
N LEU A 20 -0.33 -10.62 -5.30
CA LEU A 20 0.42 -9.61 -6.04
C LEU A 20 1.37 -10.25 -7.06
N SER A 21 1.92 -11.42 -6.76
CA SER A 21 2.84 -12.11 -7.67
C SER A 21 2.19 -12.56 -8.98
N THR A 22 0.86 -12.58 -9.04
CA THR A 22 0.15 -12.89 -10.30
C THR A 22 0.16 -11.74 -11.30
N PHE A 23 0.57 -10.55 -10.88
CA PHE A 23 0.69 -9.39 -11.77
C PHE A 23 2.12 -9.23 -12.21
N ASP A 24 2.37 -9.26 -13.52
CA ASP A 24 3.72 -9.19 -14.09
C ASP A 24 4.44 -7.89 -13.75
N GLU A 25 3.67 -6.80 -13.53
CA GLU A 25 4.20 -5.47 -13.26
C GLU A 25 4.78 -5.32 -11.85
N THR A 26 4.53 -6.26 -10.94
CA THR A 26 4.87 -6.12 -9.53
C THR A 26 6.15 -6.86 -9.18
N GLN A 27 6.92 -6.26 -8.26
CA GLN A 27 8.12 -6.85 -7.68
C GLN A 27 8.07 -6.61 -6.17
N LEU A 28 7.95 -7.68 -5.39
CA LEU A 28 7.97 -7.56 -3.93
C LEU A 28 9.40 -7.30 -3.45
N CYS A 29 9.60 -6.20 -2.74
CA CYS A 29 10.90 -5.81 -2.21
C CYS A 29 11.09 -6.22 -0.75
N GLY A 30 10.01 -6.48 -0.02
CA GLY A 30 10.10 -6.94 1.35
C GLY A 30 8.78 -6.90 2.09
N ILE A 31 8.78 -7.56 3.23
CA ILE A 31 7.65 -7.58 4.17
C ILE A 31 8.19 -7.20 5.54
N ALA A 32 7.53 -6.25 6.21
CA ALA A 32 7.83 -5.91 7.59
C ALA A 32 6.66 -6.32 8.49
N LEU A 33 6.95 -6.75 9.70
CA LEU A 33 5.94 -7.28 10.63
C LEU A 33 5.55 -6.30 11.72
N ASN A 34 6.05 -5.07 11.66
CA ASN A 34 5.65 -3.99 12.57
C ASN A 34 5.90 -2.66 11.88
N GLY A 35 5.39 -1.58 12.49
CA GLY A 35 5.46 -0.25 11.87
C GLY A 35 6.86 0.31 11.80
N MET A 36 7.67 0.15 12.85
CA MET A 36 9.02 0.73 12.87
C MET A 36 9.94 0.06 11.84
N ASP A 37 9.88 -1.26 11.73
CA ASP A 37 10.61 -1.99 10.69
C ASP A 37 10.09 -1.62 9.31
N GLY A 38 8.78 -1.39 9.19
CA GLY A 38 8.16 -0.96 7.94
C GLY A 38 8.68 0.40 7.49
N LEU A 39 8.77 1.36 8.40
CA LEU A 39 9.32 2.69 8.09
C LEU A 39 10.76 2.60 7.60
N ARG A 40 11.56 1.76 8.26
CA ARG A 40 12.95 1.54 7.85
C ARG A 40 13.02 0.93 6.46
N LEU A 41 12.22 -0.11 6.22
CA LEU A 41 12.18 -0.81 4.93
C LEU A 41 11.76 0.12 3.80
N VAL A 42 10.72 0.93 4.01
CA VAL A 42 10.26 1.91 3.03
C VAL A 42 11.33 2.94 2.73
N ASN A 43 12.02 3.43 3.77
CA ASN A 43 13.08 4.41 3.59
C ASN A 43 14.27 3.84 2.81
N GLU A 44 14.59 2.57 3.02
CA GLU A 44 15.71 1.91 2.34
C GLU A 44 15.38 1.54 0.90
N THR A 45 14.19 0.99 0.66
CA THR A 45 13.83 0.44 -0.66
C THR A 45 13.16 1.44 -1.58
N ARG A 46 12.56 2.49 -1.03
CA ARG A 46 11.81 3.48 -1.79
C ARG A 46 10.82 2.83 -2.77
N PRO A 47 9.85 2.08 -2.24
CA PRO A 47 8.90 1.37 -3.11
C PRO A 47 7.97 2.34 -3.85
N ASP A 48 7.38 1.85 -4.92
CA ASP A 48 6.35 2.59 -5.64
C ASP A 48 5.00 2.49 -4.95
N VAL A 49 4.73 1.34 -4.32
CA VAL A 49 3.48 1.05 -3.61
C VAL A 49 3.77 0.39 -2.28
N LEU A 50 3.08 0.85 -1.25
CA LEU A 50 3.10 0.27 0.09
C LEU A 50 1.71 -0.25 0.42
N PHE A 51 1.60 -1.54 0.75
CA PHE A 51 0.39 -2.10 1.35
C PHE A 51 0.57 -2.11 2.85
N LEU A 52 -0.26 -1.36 3.56
CA LEU A 52 -0.08 -1.05 4.97
C LEU A 52 -1.32 -1.44 5.78
N TYR A 53 -1.15 -2.45 6.64
CA TYR A 53 -2.18 -2.82 7.60
C TYR A 53 -2.29 -1.74 8.69
N ILE A 54 -3.52 -1.40 9.09
CA ILE A 54 -3.72 -0.27 10.02
C ILE A 54 -3.44 -0.65 11.46
N GLU A 55 -3.86 -1.84 11.89
CA GLU A 55 -3.81 -2.21 13.31
C GLU A 55 -2.49 -2.89 13.69
N LEU A 56 -1.36 -2.20 13.47
CA LEU A 56 -0.04 -2.70 13.80
C LEU A 56 0.22 -2.65 15.31
N PRO A 57 1.14 -3.50 15.85
CA PRO A 57 1.31 -3.60 17.30
C PRO A 57 2.07 -2.44 17.95
N ASP A 58 2.95 -1.76 17.23
CA ASP A 58 3.81 -0.70 17.78
C ASP A 58 3.27 0.69 17.50
N ILE A 59 2.99 1.00 16.25
CA ILE A 59 2.32 2.24 15.84
C ILE A 59 1.18 1.87 14.90
N SER A 60 0.11 2.67 14.90
CA SER A 60 -0.98 2.42 13.95
C SER A 60 -0.53 2.71 12.52
N GLY A 61 -1.24 2.14 11.54
CA GLY A 61 -0.99 2.48 10.15
C GLY A 61 -1.18 3.96 9.85
N ILE A 62 -2.11 4.62 10.54
CA ILE A 62 -2.31 6.06 10.38
C ILE A 62 -1.08 6.84 10.86
N GLU A 63 -0.56 6.53 12.04
CA GLU A 63 0.67 7.16 12.54
C GLU A 63 1.86 6.85 11.65
N PHE A 64 1.94 5.62 11.14
CA PHE A 64 2.96 5.24 10.17
C PHE A 64 2.92 6.19 8.96
N LEU A 65 1.74 6.40 8.40
CA LEU A 65 1.59 7.23 7.21
C LEU A 65 1.94 8.69 7.50
N GLU A 66 1.56 9.21 8.67
CA GLU A 66 1.97 10.55 9.09
C GLU A 66 3.49 10.69 9.13
N ARG A 67 4.19 9.70 9.71
CA ARG A 67 5.66 9.69 9.78
C ARG A 67 6.30 9.52 8.40
N ALA A 68 5.73 8.66 7.56
CA ALA A 68 6.25 8.43 6.21
C ALA A 68 6.16 9.69 5.35
N ASN A 69 5.05 10.42 5.47
CA ASN A 69 4.83 11.63 4.67
C ASN A 69 5.84 12.75 4.93
N ILE A 70 6.53 12.75 6.08
CA ILE A 70 7.56 13.74 6.38
C ILE A 70 8.97 13.28 6.00
N LEU A 71 9.12 12.05 5.50
CA LEU A 71 10.40 11.61 4.96
C LEU A 71 10.75 12.41 3.71
N PRO A 72 12.03 12.80 3.53
CA PRO A 72 12.43 13.55 2.34
C PRO A 72 12.07 12.81 1.06
N GLN A 73 11.40 13.50 0.14
CA GLN A 73 11.04 12.99 -1.19
C GLN A 73 10.21 11.71 -1.16
N TYR A 74 9.38 11.56 -0.12
CA TYR A 74 8.49 10.40 -0.02
C TYR A 74 7.40 10.50 -1.10
N LYS A 75 7.38 9.56 -2.04
CA LYS A 75 6.43 9.53 -3.16
C LYS A 75 5.73 8.19 -3.30
N CYS A 76 5.82 7.35 -2.28
CA CYS A 76 5.21 6.04 -2.31
C CYS A 76 3.69 6.15 -2.23
N ARG A 77 2.99 5.39 -3.06
CA ARG A 77 1.54 5.29 -2.99
C ARG A 77 1.17 4.28 -1.92
N THR A 78 0.47 4.73 -0.89
CA THR A 78 0.10 3.88 0.23
C THR A 78 -1.34 3.39 0.09
N VAL A 79 -1.49 2.07 0.04
CA VAL A 79 -2.80 1.39 0.06
C VAL A 79 -2.96 0.81 1.46
N MET A 80 -3.89 1.35 2.23
CA MET A 80 -4.17 0.87 3.58
C MET A 80 -5.19 -0.25 3.54
N TYR A 81 -5.09 -1.20 4.47
CA TYR A 81 -6.09 -2.25 4.55
C TYR A 81 -6.37 -2.67 5.99
N THR A 82 -7.62 -3.03 6.25
CA THR A 82 -8.11 -3.43 7.57
C THR A 82 -9.49 -4.08 7.44
N ALA A 83 -9.97 -4.71 8.52
CA ALA A 83 -11.34 -5.23 8.59
C ALA A 83 -12.37 -4.12 8.94
N HIS A 84 -11.92 -2.87 9.17
CA HIS A 84 -12.77 -1.79 9.65
C HIS A 84 -12.72 -0.58 8.72
N ASP A 85 -13.90 0.08 8.54
CA ASP A 85 -13.99 1.28 7.70
C ASP A 85 -13.78 2.59 8.48
N ARG A 86 -13.72 2.54 9.82
CA ARG A 86 -13.66 3.73 10.66
C ARG A 86 -12.39 4.57 10.48
N PHE A 87 -11.34 4.01 9.87
CA PHE A 87 -10.08 4.72 9.63
C PHE A 87 -10.01 5.40 8.26
N MET A 88 -11.04 5.24 7.44
CA MET A 88 -10.99 5.69 6.04
C MET A 88 -10.75 7.18 5.89
N LEU A 89 -11.45 8.00 6.68
CA LEU A 89 -11.28 9.45 6.59
C LEU A 89 -9.86 9.86 6.99
N SER A 90 -9.34 9.31 8.09
CA SER A 90 -7.97 9.60 8.53
C SER A 90 -6.94 9.17 7.50
N ALA A 91 -7.16 8.02 6.85
CA ALA A 91 -6.26 7.53 5.80
C ALA A 91 -6.17 8.53 4.64
N PHE A 92 -7.31 8.98 4.13
CA PHE A 92 -7.32 9.91 3.01
C PHE A 92 -6.83 11.31 3.40
N ARG A 93 -7.08 11.75 4.63
CA ARG A 93 -6.51 13.00 5.13
C ARG A 93 -4.98 12.96 5.20
N ASN A 94 -4.40 11.77 5.37
CA ASN A 94 -2.97 11.56 5.37
C ASN A 94 -2.45 11.10 3.99
N LYS A 95 -3.21 11.35 2.93
CA LYS A 95 -2.80 11.15 1.54
C LYS A 95 -2.62 9.69 1.16
N ALA A 96 -3.43 8.79 1.74
CA ALA A 96 -3.47 7.41 1.27
C ALA A 96 -3.96 7.38 -0.20
N PHE A 97 -3.34 6.52 -0.99
CA PHE A 97 -3.74 6.33 -2.38
C PHE A 97 -5.08 5.61 -2.47
N ASP A 98 -5.27 4.59 -1.63
CA ASP A 98 -6.52 3.84 -1.58
C ASP A 98 -6.66 3.10 -0.25
N TYR A 99 -7.81 2.45 -0.08
CA TYR A 99 -8.19 1.78 1.15
C TYR A 99 -8.93 0.49 0.78
N LEU A 100 -8.46 -0.65 1.31
CA LEU A 100 -9.08 -1.95 1.07
C LEU A 100 -9.65 -2.50 2.38
N MET A 101 -10.82 -3.11 2.28
CA MET A 101 -11.41 -3.83 3.41
C MET A 101 -10.99 -5.31 3.32
N LYS A 102 -10.74 -5.92 4.48
CA LYS A 102 -10.56 -7.38 4.54
C LYS A 102 -11.92 -8.08 4.56
N PRO A 103 -12.07 -9.20 3.87
CA PRO A 103 -11.10 -9.87 3.01
C PRO A 103 -10.88 -9.08 1.72
N ILE A 104 -9.62 -9.05 1.25
CA ILE A 104 -9.26 -8.26 0.08
C ILE A 104 -9.89 -8.88 -1.16
N ASP A 105 -10.65 -8.09 -1.90
CA ASP A 105 -11.28 -8.49 -3.15
C ASP A 105 -10.27 -8.44 -4.30
N ASP A 106 -10.20 -9.51 -5.06
CA ASP A 106 -9.22 -9.62 -6.15
C ASP A 106 -9.45 -8.58 -7.24
N THR A 107 -10.70 -8.24 -7.53
CA THR A 107 -11.03 -7.22 -8.53
C THR A 107 -10.60 -5.84 -8.07
N GLU A 108 -10.84 -5.50 -6.80
CA GLU A 108 -10.40 -4.22 -6.24
C GLU A 108 -8.88 -4.12 -6.26
N LEU A 109 -8.17 -5.20 -5.90
CA LEU A 109 -6.72 -5.23 -5.94
C LEU A 109 -6.19 -5.01 -7.36
N ARG A 110 -6.78 -5.70 -8.34
CA ARG A 110 -6.41 -5.54 -9.75
C ARG A 110 -6.60 -4.10 -10.21
N ASN A 111 -7.70 -3.48 -9.83
CA ASN A 111 -7.99 -2.10 -10.22
C ASN A 111 -6.98 -1.13 -9.62
N ILE A 112 -6.54 -1.36 -8.39
CA ILE A 112 -5.50 -0.54 -7.75
C ILE A 112 -4.18 -0.66 -8.51
N ILE A 113 -3.74 -1.89 -8.80
CA ILE A 113 -2.50 -2.11 -9.55
C ILE A 113 -2.56 -1.43 -10.92
N ARG A 114 -3.70 -1.54 -11.59
CA ARG A 114 -3.91 -0.89 -12.90
C ARG A 114 -3.78 0.62 -12.79
N ARG A 115 -4.41 1.24 -11.79
CA ARG A 115 -4.32 2.70 -11.61
C ARG A 115 -2.90 3.16 -11.31
N VAL A 116 -2.15 2.38 -10.51
CA VAL A 116 -0.75 2.70 -10.25
C VAL A 116 0.08 2.64 -11.53
N CYS A 117 -0.11 1.60 -12.34
CA CYS A 117 0.58 1.48 -13.62
C CYS A 117 0.31 2.67 -14.52
N ILE A 118 -0.93 3.12 -14.59
CA ILE A 118 -1.32 4.26 -15.40
C ILE A 118 -0.66 5.53 -14.91
N GLU A 119 -0.66 5.78 -13.60
CA GLU A 119 -0.01 6.95 -13.02
C GLU A 119 1.50 6.94 -13.25
N MET A 120 2.14 5.78 -13.09
CA MET A 120 3.58 5.66 -13.31
C MET A 120 3.97 5.87 -14.78
N ALA A 121 3.06 5.53 -15.69
CA ALA A 121 3.26 5.78 -17.13
C ALA A 121 2.96 7.22 -17.53
N GLY A 122 2.42 8.04 -16.63
CA GLY A 122 2.06 9.42 -16.92
C GLY A 122 0.78 9.56 -17.75
N VAL A 123 -0.08 8.53 -17.80
CA VAL A 123 -1.34 8.58 -18.54
C VAL A 123 -2.40 9.26 -17.67
N PRO A 124 -3.11 10.29 -18.20
CA PRO A 124 -4.18 10.94 -17.44
C PRO A 124 -5.34 9.98 -17.12
N ASP A 125 -5.98 10.19 -15.96
CA ASP A 125 -7.13 9.38 -15.53
C ASP A 125 -8.28 9.42 -16.54
N ALA A 126 -8.47 10.56 -17.21
CA ALA A 126 -9.52 10.69 -18.24
C ALA A 126 -9.35 9.69 -19.38
N ASP A 127 -8.12 9.41 -19.77
CA ASP A 127 -7.83 8.42 -20.81
C ASP A 127 -8.13 7.00 -20.33
N TYR A 128 -7.89 6.74 -19.05
CA TYR A 128 -8.23 5.47 -18.44
C TYR A 128 -9.73 5.23 -18.40
N THR A 129 -10.50 6.25 -18.01
CA THR A 129 -11.96 6.12 -17.86
C THR A 129 -12.69 6.05 -19.19
N SER A 130 -12.11 6.57 -20.25
CA SER A 130 -12.72 6.54 -21.60
C SER A 130 -12.48 5.24 -22.34
N ALA A 131 -11.61 4.40 -21.80
CA ALA A 131 -11.38 3.09 -22.39
C ALA A 131 -12.43 2.10 -21.91
#